data_1e7d05d56af4dc99e6d5abd0682f1bbb
#
_entry.id   1e7d05d56af4dc99e6d5abd0682f1bbb
#
_cell.length_a   1.000
_cell.length_b   1.000
_cell.length_c   1.000
_cell.angle_alpha   90.00
_cell.angle_beta   90.00
_cell.angle_gamma   90.00
#
_symmetry.space_group_name_H-M   'P 1'
#
loop_
_entity.id
_entity.type
_entity.pdbx_description
1 polymer ?
#
loop_
_entity_poly.entity_id
_entity_poly.type
_entity_poly.pdbx_seq_one_letter_code
_entity_poly.pdbx_strand_id
1 'polypeptide(L)'
;MIKPSVTLAIDLGATNLRVGLVKIDEKGMPFVVDVIRDSSAKNNPTVLYHEITTMIDQIIHRNPTIKFTHIGVSLCGLVENGRTATKLPNLHIEHFELADWLERDYPGVKVLCANDANCAALSEAIFGSASDVNDSYYITVSSGIGGGYVYQKQLINTTLEIGHCVREFEGKLVEQEQYLSGNGLARLATYNGLENMKAADIFNAVRESKRNNTPLEPKIKKTYEDWYKGLGLLIANLQLEFNLDKIVLAGGVMKSSDVFMDDLFHVASAFAANYPLKPIRFVLAKFDQDSGLVGAATVGFSIKD
;
A
#
# COMPACT_ATOMS: atom_id res chain seq x y z
N MET A 1 7.37 19.51 14.02
CA MET A 1 6.13 20.00 13.38
C MET A 1 6.29 19.80 11.89
N ILE A 2 5.32 19.15 11.25
CA ILE A 2 5.30 19.00 9.79
C ILE A 2 5.03 20.39 9.19
N LYS A 3 5.92 20.85 8.33
CA LYS A 3 5.74 22.02 7.46
C LYS A 3 5.96 21.53 6.02
N PRO A 4 5.11 21.89 5.08
CA PRO A 4 3.97 22.82 5.12
C PRO A 4 2.71 22.21 5.77
N SER A 5 1.77 23.08 6.17
CA SER A 5 0.46 22.66 6.70
C SER A 5 -0.58 22.35 5.63
N VAL A 6 -0.24 22.61 4.35
CA VAL A 6 -1.08 22.38 3.16
C VAL A 6 -0.23 21.80 2.05
N THR A 7 -0.76 20.78 1.37
CA THR A 7 -0.17 20.23 0.14
C THR A 7 -1.27 19.92 -0.87
N LEU A 8 -0.90 19.97 -2.15
CA LEU A 8 -1.69 19.36 -3.20
C LEU A 8 -1.33 17.86 -3.27
N ALA A 9 -2.32 17.03 -3.37
CA ALA A 9 -2.15 15.58 -3.46
C ALA A 9 -2.72 15.06 -4.78
N ILE A 10 -1.97 14.21 -5.45
CA ILE A 10 -2.38 13.51 -6.67
C ILE A 10 -2.32 12.01 -6.39
N ASP A 11 -3.45 11.34 -6.52
CA ASP A 11 -3.52 9.89 -6.40
C ASP A 11 -3.93 9.29 -7.74
N LEU A 12 -2.95 8.73 -8.42
CA LEU A 12 -3.07 8.14 -9.75
C LEU A 12 -3.13 6.61 -9.66
N GLY A 13 -4.33 6.10 -9.60
CA GLY A 13 -4.60 4.67 -9.68
C GLY A 13 -4.80 4.18 -11.11
N ALA A 14 -4.93 2.87 -11.27
CA ALA A 14 -5.15 2.21 -12.56
C ALA A 14 -6.44 2.63 -13.30
N THR A 15 -7.43 3.09 -12.57
CA THR A 15 -8.77 3.42 -13.07
C THR A 15 -9.21 4.80 -12.65
N ASN A 16 -8.76 5.26 -11.49
CA ASN A 16 -9.22 6.50 -10.87
C ASN A 16 -8.05 7.46 -10.68
N LEU A 17 -8.27 8.70 -11.07
CA LEU A 17 -7.42 9.84 -10.78
C LEU A 17 -8.11 10.73 -9.74
N ARG A 18 -7.39 11.10 -8.69
CA ARG A 18 -7.86 12.05 -7.67
C ARG A 18 -6.84 13.16 -7.51
N VAL A 19 -7.30 14.40 -7.53
CA VAL A 19 -6.49 15.58 -7.20
C VAL A 19 -7.19 16.33 -6.09
N GLY A 20 -6.47 16.68 -5.03
CA GLY A 20 -7.09 17.35 -3.90
C GLY A 20 -6.13 18.19 -3.06
N LEU A 21 -6.69 19.11 -2.30
CA LEU A 21 -6.00 19.85 -1.27
C LEU A 21 -6.16 19.15 0.08
N VAL A 22 -5.04 18.92 0.74
CA VAL A 22 -5.00 18.29 2.06
C VAL A 22 -4.31 19.23 3.05
N LYS A 23 -4.91 19.39 4.21
CA LYS A 23 -4.37 20.18 5.33
C LYS A 23 -4.11 19.29 6.54
N ILE A 24 -3.23 19.78 7.41
CA ILE A 24 -3.07 19.24 8.77
C ILE A 24 -3.95 20.06 9.71
N ASP A 25 -4.80 19.40 10.48
CA ASP A 25 -5.65 20.03 11.49
C ASP A 25 -4.87 20.39 12.78
N GLU A 26 -5.56 21.01 13.73
CA GLU A 26 -4.99 21.39 15.02
C GLU A 26 -4.54 20.17 15.88
N LYS A 27 -5.07 18.99 15.59
CA LYS A 27 -4.68 17.73 16.24
C LYS A 27 -3.51 17.05 15.54
N GLY A 28 -2.98 17.66 14.47
CA GLY A 28 -1.89 17.11 13.67
C GLY A 28 -2.34 16.03 12.68
N MET A 29 -3.63 15.93 12.35
CA MET A 29 -4.17 14.91 11.45
C MET A 29 -4.47 15.50 10.06
N PRO A 30 -4.20 14.73 8.97
CA PRO A 30 -4.51 15.15 7.63
C PRO A 30 -6.03 15.09 7.38
N PHE A 31 -6.56 16.11 6.70
CA PHE A 31 -7.94 16.12 6.22
C PHE A 31 -8.02 16.74 4.82
N VAL A 32 -8.92 16.22 4.01
CA VAL A 32 -9.15 16.67 2.64
C VAL A 32 -10.04 17.91 2.68
N VAL A 33 -9.53 19.02 2.11
CA VAL A 33 -10.27 20.29 2.01
C VAL A 33 -11.15 20.33 0.78
N ASP A 34 -10.62 19.89 -0.36
CA ASP A 34 -11.33 19.81 -1.64
C ASP A 34 -10.71 18.67 -2.46
N VAL A 35 -11.51 18.01 -3.28
CA VAL A 35 -11.07 16.90 -4.14
C VAL A 35 -11.89 16.83 -5.42
N ILE A 36 -11.19 16.60 -6.52
CA ILE A 36 -11.77 16.25 -7.81
C ILE A 36 -11.41 14.79 -8.10
N ARG A 37 -12.36 14.06 -8.70
CA ARG A 37 -12.18 12.66 -9.09
C ARG A 37 -12.58 12.50 -10.54
N ASP A 38 -11.75 11.74 -11.26
CA ASP A 38 -11.99 11.37 -12.66
C ASP A 38 -11.41 9.98 -12.94
N SER A 39 -11.63 9.47 -14.14
CA SER A 39 -10.96 8.28 -14.64
C SER A 39 -9.55 8.62 -15.11
N SER A 40 -8.61 7.68 -14.95
CA SER A 40 -7.24 7.85 -15.45
C SER A 40 -7.16 7.56 -16.95
N ALA A 41 -6.63 8.50 -17.75
CA ALA A 41 -6.30 8.26 -19.16
C ALA A 41 -5.21 7.18 -19.28
N LYS A 42 -5.32 6.37 -20.33
CA LYS A 42 -4.40 5.26 -20.60
C LYS A 42 -3.62 5.49 -21.90
N ASN A 43 -2.48 4.82 -22.00
CA ASN A 43 -1.65 4.76 -23.21
C ASN A 43 -1.03 6.10 -23.66
N ASN A 44 -1.26 7.22 -22.97
CA ASN A 44 -0.73 8.51 -23.38
C ASN A 44 -0.40 9.40 -22.18
N PRO A 45 0.89 9.59 -21.83
CA PRO A 45 1.31 10.40 -20.71
C PRO A 45 0.96 11.88 -20.88
N THR A 46 0.91 12.41 -22.12
CA THR A 46 0.56 13.82 -22.37
C THR A 46 -0.92 14.07 -22.11
N VAL A 47 -1.80 13.17 -22.52
CA VAL A 47 -3.25 13.28 -22.25
C VAL A 47 -3.49 13.19 -20.74
N LEU A 48 -2.89 12.20 -20.08
CA LEU A 48 -2.97 12.04 -18.63
C LEU A 48 -2.46 13.28 -17.89
N TYR A 49 -1.35 13.85 -18.34
CA TYR A 49 -0.81 15.08 -17.76
C TYR A 49 -1.81 16.26 -17.90
N HIS A 50 -2.43 16.41 -19.07
CA HIS A 50 -3.43 17.46 -19.29
C HIS A 50 -4.66 17.29 -18.38
N GLU A 51 -5.11 16.06 -18.15
CA GLU A 51 -6.17 15.78 -17.17
C GLU A 51 -5.74 16.20 -15.75
N ILE A 52 -4.54 15.82 -15.33
CA ILE A 52 -3.99 16.20 -14.02
C ILE A 52 -3.95 17.72 -13.86
N THR A 53 -3.37 18.45 -14.83
CA THR A 53 -3.24 19.91 -14.74
C THR A 53 -4.60 20.61 -14.78
N THR A 54 -5.54 20.11 -15.59
CA THR A 54 -6.93 20.62 -15.60
C THR A 54 -7.58 20.52 -14.22
N MET A 55 -7.40 19.38 -13.53
CA MET A 55 -7.93 19.17 -12.18
C MET A 55 -7.20 20.07 -11.16
N ILE A 56 -5.90 20.25 -11.27
CA ILE A 56 -5.12 21.16 -10.42
C ILE A 56 -5.65 22.59 -10.55
N ASP A 57 -5.81 23.08 -11.78
CA ASP A 57 -6.29 24.43 -12.05
C ASP A 57 -7.71 24.65 -11.52
N GLN A 58 -8.59 23.65 -11.62
CA GLN A 58 -9.91 23.68 -11.00
C GLN A 58 -9.85 23.76 -9.48
N ILE A 59 -8.97 23.00 -8.82
CA ILE A 59 -8.76 23.06 -7.37
C ILE A 59 -8.26 24.45 -6.97
N ILE A 60 -7.29 25.01 -7.70
CA ILE A 60 -6.77 26.36 -7.44
C ILE A 60 -7.89 27.41 -7.59
N HIS A 61 -8.69 27.30 -8.65
CA HIS A 61 -9.80 28.22 -8.90
C HIS A 61 -10.87 28.18 -7.79
N ARG A 62 -11.20 26.99 -7.29
CA ARG A 62 -12.15 26.81 -6.18
C ARG A 62 -11.60 27.31 -4.84
N ASN A 63 -10.27 27.35 -4.68
CA ASN A 63 -9.59 27.67 -3.42
C ASN A 63 -8.56 28.81 -3.57
N PRO A 64 -8.94 30.01 -4.04
CA PRO A 64 -8.01 31.07 -4.47
C PRO A 64 -7.14 31.64 -3.32
N THR A 65 -7.57 31.47 -2.08
CA THR A 65 -6.83 31.93 -0.89
C THR A 65 -5.84 30.90 -0.34
N ILE A 66 -5.94 29.65 -0.78
CA ILE A 66 -5.06 28.59 -0.32
C ILE A 66 -3.81 28.53 -1.20
N LYS A 67 -2.65 28.65 -0.59
CA LYS A 67 -1.35 28.50 -1.27
C LYS A 67 -0.69 27.21 -0.83
N PHE A 68 -0.12 26.48 -1.77
CA PHE A 68 0.71 25.33 -1.54
C PHE A 68 2.04 25.47 -2.27
N THR A 69 3.08 24.89 -1.74
CA THR A 69 4.43 24.89 -2.31
C THR A 69 4.93 23.47 -2.58
N HIS A 70 4.12 22.49 -2.21
CA HIS A 70 4.46 21.06 -2.35
C HIS A 70 3.31 20.30 -2.99
N ILE A 71 3.68 19.37 -3.88
CA ILE A 71 2.77 18.38 -4.45
C ILE A 71 3.30 16.99 -4.11
N GLY A 72 2.48 16.19 -3.48
CA GLY A 72 2.75 14.77 -3.29
C GLY A 72 1.96 13.92 -4.27
N VAL A 73 2.60 12.92 -4.86
CA VAL A 73 1.98 12.07 -5.88
C VAL A 73 2.08 10.60 -5.49
N SER A 74 0.96 9.93 -5.47
CA SER A 74 0.83 8.47 -5.35
C SER A 74 0.62 7.87 -6.75
N LEU A 75 1.40 6.89 -7.13
CA LEU A 75 1.40 6.26 -8.46
C LEU A 75 1.24 4.74 -8.35
N CYS A 76 0.37 4.17 -9.19
CA CYS A 76 0.20 2.70 -9.30
C CYS A 76 1.27 2.07 -10.19
N GLY A 77 2.55 2.12 -9.79
CA GLY A 77 3.66 1.58 -10.56
C GLY A 77 5.03 1.95 -9.98
N LEU A 78 6.07 1.74 -10.77
CA LEU A 78 7.46 1.99 -10.36
C LEU A 78 7.82 3.46 -10.49
N VAL A 79 8.47 3.99 -9.46
CA VAL A 79 8.90 5.39 -9.39
C VAL A 79 10.40 5.46 -9.16
N GLU A 80 11.11 6.14 -10.04
CA GLU A 80 12.55 6.36 -9.92
C GLU A 80 12.83 7.73 -9.29
N ASN A 81 13.73 7.74 -8.29
CA ASN A 81 14.22 8.94 -7.61
C ASN A 81 13.13 9.88 -7.06
N GLY A 82 11.92 9.37 -6.86
CA GLY A 82 10.78 10.17 -6.42
C GLY A 82 10.26 11.18 -7.46
N ARG A 83 10.60 11.02 -8.73
CA ARG A 83 10.29 12.01 -9.79
C ARG A 83 9.60 11.40 -11.01
N THR A 84 10.13 10.31 -11.53
CA THR A 84 9.72 9.73 -12.80
C THR A 84 9.00 8.40 -12.58
N ALA A 85 7.81 8.25 -13.13
CA ALA A 85 7.19 6.94 -13.25
C ALA A 85 7.87 6.19 -14.39
N THR A 86 8.64 5.16 -14.07
CA THR A 86 9.35 4.34 -15.06
C THR A 86 8.50 3.22 -15.62
N LYS A 87 7.42 2.84 -14.92
CA LYS A 87 6.46 1.85 -15.41
C LYS A 87 5.13 2.00 -14.69
N LEU A 88 4.07 2.26 -15.44
CA LEU A 88 2.68 2.27 -14.99
C LEU A 88 1.91 1.17 -15.74
N PRO A 89 2.00 -0.11 -15.34
CA PRO A 89 1.55 -1.25 -16.15
C PRO A 89 0.07 -1.17 -16.52
N ASN A 90 -0.77 -0.81 -15.56
CA ASN A 90 -2.23 -0.74 -15.73
C ASN A 90 -2.70 0.46 -16.55
N LEU A 91 -1.82 1.45 -16.78
CA LEU A 91 -2.05 2.60 -17.63
C LEU A 91 -1.35 2.46 -18.99
N HIS A 92 -0.51 1.41 -19.16
CA HIS A 92 0.30 1.18 -20.35
C HIS A 92 1.21 2.36 -20.70
N ILE A 93 1.82 2.96 -19.66
CA ILE A 93 2.78 4.06 -19.77
C ILE A 93 4.10 3.57 -19.19
N GLU A 94 5.20 3.68 -19.99
CA GLU A 94 6.51 3.20 -19.58
C GLU A 94 7.47 4.29 -19.12
N HIS A 95 7.18 5.56 -19.43
CA HIS A 95 8.00 6.68 -18.99
C HIS A 95 7.14 7.93 -18.83
N PHE A 96 7.18 8.55 -17.64
CA PHE A 96 6.42 9.75 -17.34
C PHE A 96 7.15 10.62 -16.32
N GLU A 97 7.77 11.69 -16.79
CA GLU A 97 8.53 12.67 -16.00
C GLU A 97 7.59 13.64 -15.26
N LEU A 98 6.65 13.08 -14.50
CA LEU A 98 5.53 13.83 -13.94
C LEU A 98 5.99 14.97 -13.01
N ALA A 99 6.99 14.71 -12.16
CA ALA A 99 7.47 15.75 -11.25
C ALA A 99 8.10 16.92 -11.99
N ASP A 100 8.91 16.65 -13.02
CA ASP A 100 9.58 17.70 -13.79
C ASP A 100 8.59 18.53 -14.59
N TRP A 101 7.56 17.90 -15.15
CA TRP A 101 6.51 18.62 -15.89
C TRP A 101 5.67 19.49 -14.95
N LEU A 102 5.33 19.02 -13.76
CA LEU A 102 4.59 19.79 -12.77
C LEU A 102 5.41 20.98 -12.23
N GLU A 103 6.69 20.79 -11.91
CA GLU A 103 7.56 21.86 -11.42
C GLU A 103 7.81 22.94 -12.50
N ARG A 104 7.85 22.55 -13.78
CA ARG A 104 7.94 23.49 -14.90
C ARG A 104 6.68 24.36 -15.02
N ASP A 105 5.49 23.74 -14.91
CA ASP A 105 4.22 24.43 -15.18
C ASP A 105 3.66 25.14 -13.93
N TYR A 106 4.13 24.76 -12.74
CA TYR A 106 3.81 25.41 -11.46
C TYR A 106 5.08 25.90 -10.75
N PRO A 107 5.68 27.05 -11.19
CA PRO A 107 6.94 27.55 -10.66
C PRO A 107 6.91 27.78 -9.14
N GLY A 108 7.95 27.32 -8.45
CA GLY A 108 8.08 27.44 -7.00
C GLY A 108 7.40 26.31 -6.21
N VAL A 109 6.81 25.35 -6.89
CA VAL A 109 6.31 24.11 -6.28
C VAL A 109 7.40 23.04 -6.35
N LYS A 110 7.53 22.25 -5.28
CA LYS A 110 8.36 21.04 -5.24
C LYS A 110 7.45 19.81 -5.33
N VAL A 111 7.84 18.84 -6.12
CA VAL A 111 7.06 17.62 -6.36
C VAL A 111 7.82 16.38 -5.92
N LEU A 112 7.13 15.47 -5.23
CA LEU A 112 7.66 14.16 -4.88
C LEU A 112 6.64 13.08 -5.22
N CYS A 113 7.08 12.09 -5.97
CA CYS A 113 6.29 10.93 -6.37
C CYS A 113 6.71 9.69 -5.58
N ALA A 114 5.76 8.83 -5.24
CA ALA A 114 6.03 7.52 -4.69
C ALA A 114 4.99 6.49 -5.18
N ASN A 115 5.35 5.22 -5.13
CA ASN A 115 4.41 4.13 -5.35
C ASN A 115 3.29 4.16 -4.29
N ASP A 116 2.10 3.69 -4.65
CA ASP A 116 0.90 3.71 -3.80
C ASP A 116 1.09 3.00 -2.46
N ALA A 117 1.76 1.84 -2.44
CA ALA A 117 2.07 1.12 -1.20
C ALA A 117 3.07 1.90 -0.32
N ASN A 118 4.05 2.59 -0.91
CA ASN A 118 4.98 3.45 -0.19
C ASN A 118 4.28 4.70 0.38
N CYS A 119 3.36 5.30 -0.37
CA CYS A 119 2.53 6.40 0.11
C CYS A 119 1.69 5.98 1.33
N ALA A 120 1.06 4.80 1.26
CA ALA A 120 0.30 4.23 2.36
C ALA A 120 1.20 3.92 3.57
N ALA A 121 2.38 3.33 3.34
CA ALA A 121 3.36 3.05 4.40
C ALA A 121 3.75 4.32 5.16
N LEU A 122 4.07 5.40 4.44
CA LEU A 122 4.44 6.67 5.06
C LEU A 122 3.27 7.29 5.84
N SER A 123 2.06 7.23 5.29
CA SER A 123 0.87 7.78 5.99
C SER A 123 0.56 7.03 7.28
N GLU A 124 0.68 5.70 7.28
CA GLU A 124 0.52 4.89 8.49
C GLU A 124 1.62 5.15 9.53
N ALA A 125 2.85 5.39 9.08
CA ALA A 125 3.97 5.70 9.96
C ALA A 125 3.87 7.10 10.58
N ILE A 126 3.30 8.09 9.88
CA ILE A 126 3.21 9.47 10.36
C ILE A 126 1.90 9.72 11.12
N PHE A 127 0.77 9.30 10.57
CA PHE A 127 -0.58 9.65 11.04
C PHE A 127 -1.44 8.45 11.44
N GLY A 128 -1.01 7.24 11.11
CA GLY A 128 -1.78 6.01 11.24
C GLY A 128 -1.37 5.12 12.39
N SER A 129 -1.53 3.83 12.16
CA SER A 129 -1.36 2.76 13.17
C SER A 129 0.08 2.55 13.64
N ALA A 130 1.08 3.09 12.92
CA ALA A 130 2.49 3.04 13.30
C ALA A 130 3.05 4.41 13.73
N SER A 131 2.19 5.38 14.04
CA SER A 131 2.63 6.74 14.40
C SER A 131 3.41 6.83 15.70
N ASP A 132 3.28 5.86 16.58
CA ASP A 132 3.94 5.75 17.91
C ASP A 132 5.31 5.04 17.86
N VAL A 133 5.76 4.53 16.69
CA VAL A 133 7.04 3.85 16.52
C VAL A 133 7.88 4.50 15.42
N ASN A 134 9.19 4.22 15.39
CA ASN A 134 10.10 4.78 14.41
C ASN A 134 10.21 3.92 13.15
N ASP A 135 10.18 2.59 13.33
CA ASP A 135 10.45 1.64 12.26
C ASP A 135 9.23 0.77 12.02
N SER A 136 8.70 0.82 10.81
CA SER A 136 7.52 0.03 10.45
C SER A 136 7.59 -0.47 9.00
N TYR A 137 7.01 -1.62 8.79
CA TYR A 137 6.79 -2.15 7.44
C TYR A 137 5.28 -2.25 7.18
N TYR A 138 4.84 -1.69 6.07
CA TYR A 138 3.46 -1.77 5.62
C TYR A 138 3.35 -2.87 4.57
N ILE A 139 2.34 -3.73 4.71
CA ILE A 139 2.04 -4.81 3.76
C ILE A 139 0.57 -4.69 3.39
N THR A 140 0.28 -4.49 2.12
CA THR A 140 -1.08 -4.60 1.59
C THR A 140 -1.27 -5.93 0.90
N VAL A 141 -2.29 -6.69 1.33
CA VAL A 141 -2.70 -7.96 0.71
C VAL A 141 -4.08 -7.77 0.12
N SER A 142 -4.11 -7.65 -1.21
CA SER A 142 -5.30 -7.34 -2.01
C SER A 142 -5.41 -8.34 -3.17
N SER A 143 -5.69 -7.88 -4.38
CA SER A 143 -5.53 -8.70 -5.60
C SER A 143 -4.08 -9.14 -5.82
N GLY A 144 -3.11 -8.31 -5.42
CA GLY A 144 -1.68 -8.57 -5.34
C GLY A 144 -1.15 -8.32 -3.92
N ILE A 145 0.18 -8.20 -3.80
CA ILE A 145 0.88 -7.83 -2.57
C ILE A 145 1.81 -6.65 -2.87
N GLY A 146 1.65 -5.57 -2.12
CA GLY A 146 2.57 -4.44 -2.10
C GLY A 146 3.14 -4.21 -0.70
N GLY A 147 4.18 -3.39 -0.61
CA GLY A 147 4.78 -3.06 0.68
C GLY A 147 5.58 -1.78 0.65
N GLY A 148 5.88 -1.27 1.85
CA GLY A 148 6.73 -0.11 2.02
C GLY A 148 7.42 -0.12 3.37
N TYR A 149 8.70 0.22 3.39
CA TYR A 149 9.49 0.30 4.60
C TYR A 149 9.74 1.75 5.00
N VAL A 150 9.41 2.05 6.25
CA VAL A 150 9.62 3.37 6.85
C VAL A 150 10.56 3.22 8.03
N TYR A 151 11.70 3.90 7.97
CA TYR A 151 12.71 3.97 9.01
C TYR A 151 12.86 5.40 9.49
N GLN A 152 12.79 5.64 10.80
CA GLN A 152 12.84 6.97 11.40
C GLN A 152 11.86 7.97 10.75
N LYS A 153 10.64 7.51 10.47
CA LYS A 153 9.59 8.30 9.82
C LYS A 153 9.91 8.76 8.38
N GLN A 154 10.84 8.08 7.70
CA GLN A 154 11.19 8.35 6.31
C GLN A 154 11.06 7.08 5.48
N LEU A 155 10.58 7.21 4.25
CA LEU A 155 10.61 6.11 3.28
C LEU A 155 12.06 5.77 2.96
N ILE A 156 12.41 4.48 3.00
CA ILE A 156 13.78 4.02 2.75
C ILE A 156 14.01 3.68 1.31
N ASN A 157 13.08 3.35 0.54
CA ASN A 157 13.18 3.12 -0.89
C ASN A 157 11.79 3.28 -1.50
N THR A 158 11.72 3.77 -2.71
CA THR A 158 10.47 4.00 -3.43
C THR A 158 10.14 2.89 -4.43
N THR A 159 10.96 1.83 -4.50
CA THR A 159 10.82 0.72 -5.47
C THR A 159 10.85 -0.66 -4.82
N LEU A 160 10.31 -0.80 -3.60
CA LEU A 160 10.20 -2.11 -2.94
C LEU A 160 9.03 -2.90 -3.54
N GLU A 161 9.34 -4.06 -4.10
CA GLU A 161 8.38 -4.96 -4.74
C GLU A 161 8.33 -6.30 -4.01
N ILE A 162 7.83 -6.27 -2.78
CA ILE A 162 7.78 -7.45 -1.91
C ILE A 162 6.93 -8.59 -2.48
N GLY A 163 5.89 -8.28 -3.24
CA GLY A 163 5.04 -9.28 -3.89
C GLY A 163 5.77 -10.09 -4.95
N HIS A 164 6.76 -9.48 -5.60
CA HIS A 164 7.58 -10.11 -6.65
C HIS A 164 8.82 -10.84 -6.12
N CYS A 165 9.07 -10.81 -4.80
CA CYS A 165 10.11 -11.67 -4.22
C CYS A 165 9.83 -13.13 -4.52
N VAL A 166 10.90 -13.87 -4.89
CA VAL A 166 10.79 -15.26 -5.32
C VAL A 166 10.82 -16.19 -4.10
N ARG A 167 9.98 -17.19 -4.12
CA ARG A 167 9.97 -18.31 -3.16
C ARG A 167 9.84 -19.64 -3.88
N GLU A 168 10.17 -20.70 -3.19
CA GLU A 168 9.86 -22.06 -3.63
C GLU A 168 8.45 -22.44 -3.19
N PHE A 169 7.67 -23.03 -4.12
CA PHE A 169 6.38 -23.64 -3.85
C PHE A 169 6.24 -24.92 -4.68
N GLU A 170 6.10 -26.07 -3.99
CA GLU A 170 5.95 -27.41 -4.60
C GLU A 170 7.02 -27.69 -5.67
N GLY A 171 8.28 -27.42 -5.35
CA GLY A 171 9.42 -27.63 -6.25
C GLY A 171 9.60 -26.60 -7.37
N LYS A 172 8.82 -25.53 -7.39
CA LYS A 172 8.90 -24.46 -8.40
C LYS A 172 9.23 -23.11 -7.76
N LEU A 173 10.02 -22.31 -8.46
CA LEU A 173 10.24 -20.93 -8.09
C LEU A 173 9.08 -20.06 -8.59
N VAL A 174 8.46 -19.32 -7.69
CA VAL A 174 7.28 -18.48 -7.95
C VAL A 174 7.40 -17.16 -7.23
N GLU A 175 6.75 -16.12 -7.75
CA GLU A 175 6.60 -14.85 -7.06
C GLU A 175 5.61 -15.01 -5.89
N GLN A 176 5.90 -14.38 -4.77
CA GLN A 176 5.12 -14.55 -3.54
C GLN A 176 3.63 -14.21 -3.72
N GLU A 177 3.32 -13.13 -4.44
CA GLU A 177 1.94 -12.72 -4.64
C GLU A 177 1.09 -13.73 -5.43
N GLN A 178 1.73 -14.60 -6.22
CA GLN A 178 1.01 -15.63 -6.98
C GLN A 178 0.23 -16.61 -6.10
N TYR A 179 0.63 -16.76 -4.83
CA TYR A 179 -0.02 -17.66 -3.88
C TYR A 179 -0.44 -16.99 -2.57
N LEU A 180 0.11 -15.83 -2.23
CA LEU A 180 -0.14 -15.17 -0.94
C LEU A 180 -1.12 -13.99 -1.03
N SER A 181 -1.37 -13.45 -2.23
CA SER A 181 -2.40 -12.42 -2.42
C SER A 181 -3.82 -13.00 -2.38
N GLY A 182 -4.83 -12.14 -2.43
CA GLY A 182 -6.22 -12.59 -2.54
C GLY A 182 -6.50 -13.38 -3.82
N ASN A 183 -5.94 -12.95 -4.97
CA ASN A 183 -5.97 -13.74 -6.20
C ASN A 183 -5.10 -14.99 -6.08
N GLY A 184 -3.99 -14.90 -5.35
CA GLY A 184 -3.11 -16.02 -5.05
C GLY A 184 -3.80 -17.12 -4.27
N LEU A 185 -4.59 -16.76 -3.26
CA LEU A 185 -5.37 -17.73 -2.48
C LEU A 185 -6.40 -18.48 -3.36
N ALA A 186 -7.03 -17.77 -4.32
CA ALA A 186 -7.93 -18.42 -5.28
C ALA A 186 -7.17 -19.39 -6.22
N ARG A 187 -5.95 -19.03 -6.67
CA ARG A 187 -5.09 -19.94 -7.46
C ARG A 187 -4.67 -21.14 -6.65
N LEU A 188 -4.32 -20.93 -5.39
CA LEU A 188 -3.95 -22.02 -4.45
C LEU A 188 -5.14 -22.95 -4.21
N ALA A 189 -6.36 -22.43 -4.10
CA ALA A 189 -7.58 -23.23 -4.03
C ALA A 189 -7.74 -24.11 -5.28
N THR A 190 -7.61 -23.54 -6.46
CA THR A 190 -7.66 -24.30 -7.73
C THR A 190 -6.56 -25.36 -7.80
N TYR A 191 -5.34 -25.03 -7.38
CA TYR A 191 -4.21 -25.97 -7.32
C TYR A 191 -4.52 -27.17 -6.40
N ASN A 192 -5.19 -26.93 -5.27
CA ASN A 192 -5.61 -27.98 -4.33
C ASN A 192 -6.92 -28.69 -4.76
N GLY A 193 -7.42 -28.44 -5.98
CA GLY A 193 -8.61 -29.09 -6.54
C GLY A 193 -9.93 -28.55 -6.01
N LEU A 194 -9.96 -27.24 -5.67
CA LEU A 194 -11.16 -26.47 -5.33
C LEU A 194 -11.45 -25.51 -6.48
N GLU A 195 -12.33 -25.89 -7.37
CA GLU A 195 -12.69 -25.06 -8.53
C GLU A 195 -13.60 -23.90 -8.12
N ASN A 196 -13.39 -22.72 -8.75
CA ASN A 196 -14.23 -21.53 -8.63
C ASN A 196 -14.34 -20.92 -7.21
N MET A 197 -13.48 -21.29 -6.26
CA MET A 197 -13.43 -20.66 -4.93
C MET A 197 -12.58 -19.40 -4.95
N LYS A 198 -13.13 -18.32 -4.43
CA LYS A 198 -12.41 -17.05 -4.17
C LYS A 198 -11.85 -17.05 -2.75
N ALA A 199 -10.96 -16.12 -2.47
CA ALA A 199 -10.41 -15.94 -1.11
C ALA A 199 -11.52 -15.79 -0.05
N ALA A 200 -12.57 -15.03 -0.36
CA ALA A 200 -13.71 -14.84 0.56
C ALA A 200 -14.42 -16.16 0.90
N ASP A 201 -14.54 -17.09 -0.06
CA ASP A 201 -15.21 -18.36 0.15
C ASP A 201 -14.39 -19.27 1.09
N ILE A 202 -13.06 -19.28 0.93
CA ILE A 202 -12.14 -19.98 1.84
C ILE A 202 -12.26 -19.41 3.26
N PHE A 203 -12.18 -18.09 3.43
CA PHE A 203 -12.29 -17.47 4.76
C PHE A 203 -13.66 -17.69 5.40
N ASN A 204 -14.74 -17.65 4.63
CA ASN A 204 -16.08 -17.93 5.13
C ASN A 204 -16.20 -19.39 5.62
N ALA A 205 -15.70 -20.34 4.86
CA ALA A 205 -15.70 -21.75 5.27
C ALA A 205 -14.91 -21.96 6.58
N VAL A 206 -13.74 -21.32 6.71
CA VAL A 206 -12.92 -21.38 7.95
C VAL A 206 -13.68 -20.73 9.12
N ARG A 207 -14.29 -19.56 8.90
CA ARG A 207 -15.09 -18.85 9.92
C ARG A 207 -16.25 -19.70 10.42
N GLU A 208 -16.99 -20.33 9.52
CA GLU A 208 -18.11 -21.23 9.87
C GLU A 208 -17.63 -22.47 10.63
N SER A 209 -16.54 -23.09 10.17
CA SER A 209 -15.91 -24.22 10.85
C SER A 209 -15.50 -23.85 12.29
N LYS A 210 -14.80 -22.73 12.49
CA LYS A 210 -14.39 -22.24 13.82
C LYS A 210 -15.62 -21.95 14.71
N ARG A 211 -16.65 -21.28 14.15
CA ARG A 211 -17.87 -20.91 14.89
C ARG A 211 -18.69 -22.10 15.34
N ASN A 212 -18.82 -23.11 14.49
CA ASN A 212 -19.66 -24.29 14.73
C ASN A 212 -18.89 -25.45 15.37
N ASN A 213 -17.57 -25.29 15.58
CA ASN A 213 -16.66 -26.34 16.02
C ASN A 213 -16.78 -27.61 15.17
N THR A 214 -16.87 -27.45 13.84
CA THR A 214 -16.98 -28.54 12.87
C THR A 214 -15.67 -28.69 12.09
N PRO A 215 -15.31 -29.92 11.68
CA PRO A 215 -14.13 -30.15 10.87
C PRO A 215 -14.21 -29.36 9.54
N LEU A 216 -13.12 -28.71 9.18
CA LEU A 216 -12.99 -28.08 7.87
C LEU A 216 -12.75 -29.14 6.79
N GLU A 217 -13.32 -28.96 5.62
CA GLU A 217 -13.07 -29.81 4.47
C GLU A 217 -11.56 -29.88 4.18
N PRO A 218 -10.96 -31.06 3.97
CA PRO A 218 -9.50 -31.26 3.94
C PRO A 218 -8.77 -30.37 2.91
N LYS A 219 -9.34 -30.16 1.73
CA LYS A 219 -8.72 -29.31 0.69
C LYS A 219 -8.79 -27.84 1.06
N ILE A 220 -9.90 -27.37 1.64
CA ILE A 220 -10.03 -26.01 2.16
C ILE A 220 -9.03 -25.79 3.30
N LYS A 221 -8.92 -26.74 4.22
CA LYS A 221 -7.95 -26.70 5.31
C LYS A 221 -6.53 -26.57 4.77
N LYS A 222 -6.13 -27.42 3.82
CA LYS A 222 -4.80 -27.36 3.21
C LYS A 222 -4.56 -26.00 2.54
N THR A 223 -5.50 -25.53 1.74
CA THR A 223 -5.41 -24.24 1.03
C THR A 223 -5.22 -23.07 2.00
N TYR A 224 -6.01 -23.04 3.06
CA TYR A 224 -5.92 -22.02 4.10
C TYR A 224 -4.58 -22.10 4.86
N GLU A 225 -4.15 -23.30 5.23
CA GLU A 225 -2.88 -23.50 5.94
C GLU A 225 -1.67 -23.12 5.10
N ASP A 226 -1.62 -23.52 3.84
CA ASP A 226 -0.52 -23.18 2.92
C ASP A 226 -0.43 -21.65 2.76
N TRP A 227 -1.59 -20.99 2.68
CA TRP A 227 -1.65 -19.53 2.54
C TRP A 227 -1.15 -18.79 3.78
N TYR A 228 -1.73 -19.07 4.98
CA TYR A 228 -1.33 -18.30 6.16
C TYR A 228 0.09 -18.64 6.62
N LYS A 229 0.54 -19.88 6.44
CA LYS A 229 1.93 -20.26 6.69
C LYS A 229 2.89 -19.50 5.76
N GLY A 230 2.57 -19.43 4.48
CA GLY A 230 3.36 -18.68 3.51
C GLY A 230 3.45 -17.19 3.84
N LEU A 231 2.32 -16.56 4.18
CA LEU A 231 2.30 -15.16 4.59
C LEU A 231 3.02 -14.93 5.93
N GLY A 232 2.89 -15.86 6.88
CA GLY A 232 3.61 -15.83 8.15
C GLY A 232 5.12 -15.93 7.98
N LEU A 233 5.60 -16.75 7.05
CA LEU A 233 7.03 -16.84 6.70
C LEU A 233 7.53 -15.52 6.07
N LEU A 234 6.76 -14.92 5.18
CA LEU A 234 7.10 -13.60 4.62
C LEU A 234 7.30 -12.57 5.73
N ILE A 235 6.38 -12.50 6.68
CA ILE A 235 6.44 -11.57 7.80
C ILE A 235 7.60 -11.90 8.75
N ALA A 236 7.86 -13.19 9.03
CA ALA A 236 9.01 -13.61 9.83
C ALA A 236 10.33 -13.18 9.20
N ASN A 237 10.48 -13.32 7.87
CA ASN A 237 11.66 -12.87 7.14
C ASN A 237 11.85 -11.36 7.27
N LEU A 238 10.79 -10.56 7.11
CA LEU A 238 10.87 -9.10 7.30
C LEU A 238 11.31 -8.73 8.73
N GLN A 239 10.81 -9.45 9.74
CA GLN A 239 11.26 -9.23 11.13
C GLN A 239 12.72 -9.61 11.32
N LEU A 240 13.17 -10.70 10.71
CA LEU A 240 14.57 -11.15 10.79
C LEU A 240 15.53 -10.20 10.07
N GLU A 241 15.11 -9.60 8.95
CA GLU A 241 15.93 -8.69 8.16
C GLU A 241 15.99 -7.28 8.73
N PHE A 242 14.88 -6.75 9.23
CA PHE A 242 14.74 -5.34 9.59
C PHE A 242 14.57 -5.08 11.08
N ASN A 243 14.28 -6.10 11.90
CA ASN A 243 14.02 -5.95 13.35
C ASN A 243 13.02 -4.83 13.68
N LEU A 244 11.86 -4.89 13.02
CA LEU A 244 10.82 -3.87 12.99
C LEU A 244 10.17 -3.61 14.36
N ASP A 245 9.73 -2.39 14.60
CA ASP A 245 8.87 -2.05 15.76
C ASP A 245 7.43 -2.51 15.54
N LYS A 246 6.92 -2.36 14.29
CA LYS A 246 5.56 -2.75 13.89
C LYS A 246 5.48 -3.17 12.43
N ILE A 247 4.54 -4.07 12.17
CA ILE A 247 4.09 -4.45 10.82
C ILE A 247 2.63 -4.02 10.68
N VAL A 248 2.35 -3.16 9.71
CA VAL A 248 1.00 -2.67 9.40
C VAL A 248 0.42 -3.52 8.29
N LEU A 249 -0.70 -4.17 8.54
CA LEU A 249 -1.40 -5.02 7.59
C LEU A 249 -2.61 -4.30 7.00
N ALA A 250 -2.72 -4.31 5.69
CA ALA A 250 -3.76 -3.63 4.93
C ALA A 250 -4.26 -4.45 3.74
N GLY A 251 -5.18 -3.88 2.99
CA GLY A 251 -5.75 -4.47 1.79
C GLY A 251 -7.02 -5.28 2.02
N GLY A 252 -7.68 -5.64 0.92
CA GLY A 252 -9.00 -6.25 0.96
C GLY A 252 -9.09 -7.58 1.72
N VAL A 253 -7.97 -8.33 1.78
CA VAL A 253 -7.88 -9.59 2.52
C VAL A 253 -8.01 -9.36 4.04
N MET A 254 -7.58 -8.21 4.55
CA MET A 254 -7.66 -7.87 5.98
C MET A 254 -9.10 -7.75 6.48
N LYS A 255 -10.10 -7.64 5.61
CA LYS A 255 -11.52 -7.72 5.98
C LYS A 255 -11.90 -9.06 6.60
N SER A 256 -11.07 -10.09 6.42
CA SER A 256 -11.22 -11.41 7.05
C SER A 256 -10.16 -11.67 8.11
N SER A 257 -9.53 -10.65 8.66
CA SER A 257 -8.46 -10.77 9.67
C SER A 257 -8.91 -11.51 10.94
N ASP A 258 -10.21 -11.42 11.28
CA ASP A 258 -10.85 -12.20 12.35
C ASP A 258 -10.66 -13.72 12.21
N VAL A 259 -10.42 -14.20 10.99
CA VAL A 259 -10.27 -15.64 10.71
C VAL A 259 -8.84 -16.12 10.89
N PHE A 260 -7.85 -15.35 10.50
CA PHE A 260 -6.47 -15.82 10.31
C PHE A 260 -5.41 -15.09 11.14
N MET A 261 -5.74 -14.00 11.81
CA MET A 261 -4.70 -13.16 12.47
C MET A 261 -3.92 -13.96 13.53
N ASP A 262 -4.60 -14.77 14.34
CA ASP A 262 -3.96 -15.58 15.38
C ASP A 262 -3.05 -16.66 14.77
N ASP A 263 -3.54 -17.35 13.72
CA ASP A 263 -2.77 -18.38 13.01
C ASP A 263 -1.52 -17.76 12.36
N LEU A 264 -1.68 -16.60 11.73
CA LEU A 264 -0.60 -15.83 11.12
C LEU A 264 0.45 -15.39 12.14
N PHE A 265 0.00 -14.84 13.28
CA PHE A 265 0.87 -14.39 14.37
C PHE A 265 1.66 -15.56 14.96
N HIS A 266 1.02 -16.69 15.15
CA HIS A 266 1.66 -17.90 15.68
C HIS A 266 2.82 -18.36 14.78
N VAL A 267 2.59 -18.46 13.47
CA VAL A 267 3.63 -18.86 12.51
C VAL A 267 4.78 -17.86 12.47
N ALA A 268 4.46 -16.58 12.31
CA ALA A 268 5.48 -15.55 12.19
C ALA A 268 6.36 -15.47 13.46
N SER A 269 5.73 -15.52 14.64
CA SER A 269 6.42 -15.46 15.93
C SER A 269 7.29 -16.67 16.22
N ALA A 270 6.88 -17.86 15.80
CA ALA A 270 7.64 -19.09 16.03
C ALA A 270 9.04 -19.04 15.40
N PHE A 271 9.19 -18.43 14.23
CA PHE A 271 10.49 -18.28 13.57
C PHE A 271 11.33 -17.16 14.17
N ALA A 272 10.72 -16.05 14.51
CA ALA A 272 11.44 -14.89 15.08
C ALA A 272 11.89 -15.13 16.53
N ALA A 273 11.22 -16.00 17.31
CA ALA A 273 11.50 -16.27 18.72
C ALA A 273 12.90 -16.85 18.98
N ASN A 274 13.55 -17.42 17.97
CA ASN A 274 14.89 -18.02 18.11
C ASN A 274 16.03 -16.98 18.16
N TYR A 275 15.72 -15.70 17.97
CA TYR A 275 16.70 -14.62 17.87
C TYR A 275 16.36 -13.49 18.84
N PRO A 276 17.35 -12.74 19.35
CA PRO A 276 17.13 -11.61 20.28
C PRO A 276 16.63 -10.36 19.54
N LEU A 277 15.50 -10.49 18.85
CA LEU A 277 14.86 -9.44 18.09
C LEU A 277 13.70 -8.82 18.87
N LYS A 278 13.24 -7.65 18.40
CA LYS A 278 11.97 -7.08 18.87
C LYS A 278 10.82 -8.07 18.63
N PRO A 279 9.86 -8.19 19.55
CA PRO A 279 8.71 -9.06 19.33
C PRO A 279 7.89 -8.57 18.16
N ILE A 280 7.39 -9.51 17.35
CA ILE A 280 6.50 -9.18 16.23
C ILE A 280 5.22 -8.50 16.75
N ARG A 281 4.88 -7.37 16.16
CA ARG A 281 3.65 -6.62 16.45
C ARG A 281 2.91 -6.36 15.16
N PHE A 282 1.72 -6.95 15.03
CA PHE A 282 0.80 -6.66 13.92
C PHE A 282 -0.21 -5.60 14.34
N VAL A 283 -0.51 -4.71 13.42
CA VAL A 283 -1.63 -3.78 13.51
C VAL A 283 -2.33 -3.68 12.17
N LEU A 284 -3.63 -3.47 12.17
CA LEU A 284 -4.35 -3.14 10.96
C LEU A 284 -4.13 -1.67 10.60
N ALA A 285 -4.08 -1.39 9.31
CA ALA A 285 -4.00 -0.03 8.80
C ALA A 285 -5.19 0.82 9.27
N LYS A 286 -4.93 2.07 9.58
CA LYS A 286 -5.94 3.05 9.99
C LYS A 286 -6.64 3.68 8.78
N PHE A 287 -5.87 3.96 7.71
CA PHE A 287 -6.38 4.55 6.49
C PHE A 287 -6.74 3.44 5.50
N ASP A 288 -8.05 3.22 5.25
CA ASP A 288 -8.52 2.17 4.33
C ASP A 288 -8.69 2.73 2.91
N GLN A 289 -9.83 3.30 2.58
CA GLN A 289 -10.15 3.72 1.20
C GLN A 289 -9.65 5.12 0.82
N ASP A 290 -9.39 5.98 1.79
CA ASP A 290 -8.80 7.31 1.57
C ASP A 290 -7.27 7.29 1.61
N SER A 291 -6.66 6.12 1.75
CA SER A 291 -5.21 5.95 1.87
C SER A 291 -4.43 6.55 0.69
N GLY A 292 -4.95 6.48 -0.54
CA GLY A 292 -4.25 6.99 -1.72
C GLY A 292 -4.02 8.51 -1.68
N LEU A 293 -5.08 9.30 -1.46
CA LEU A 293 -4.95 10.75 -1.43
C LEU A 293 -4.23 11.24 -0.16
N VAL A 294 -4.52 10.65 1.00
CA VAL A 294 -3.80 10.95 2.25
C VAL A 294 -2.34 10.52 2.15
N GLY A 295 -2.07 9.37 1.54
CA GLY A 295 -0.73 8.88 1.26
C GLY A 295 0.07 9.82 0.37
N ALA A 296 -0.51 10.25 -0.76
CA ALA A 296 0.07 11.26 -1.63
C ALA A 296 0.36 12.57 -0.87
N ALA A 297 -0.62 13.06 -0.08
CA ALA A 297 -0.43 14.24 0.74
C ALA A 297 0.72 14.09 1.73
N THR A 298 0.85 12.92 2.38
CA THR A 298 1.91 12.65 3.34
C THR A 298 3.30 12.71 2.69
N VAL A 299 3.41 12.20 1.46
CA VAL A 299 4.62 12.34 0.65
C VAL A 299 4.92 13.82 0.39
N GLY A 300 3.92 14.62 0.01
CA GLY A 300 4.07 16.07 -0.15
C GLY A 300 4.50 16.78 1.14
N PHE A 301 3.92 16.43 2.29
CA PHE A 301 4.32 16.98 3.59
C PHE A 301 5.74 16.59 4.00
N SER A 302 6.29 15.50 3.47
CA SER A 302 7.64 15.00 3.79
C SER A 302 8.76 15.71 3.02
N ILE A 303 8.44 16.50 2.00
CA ILE A 303 9.41 17.25 1.20
C ILE A 303 10.15 18.25 2.10
N LYS A 304 11.47 18.24 2.03
CA LYS A 304 12.33 19.18 2.76
C LYS A 304 12.58 20.43 1.90
N ASP A 305 12.52 21.59 2.54
CA ASP A 305 12.84 22.89 1.90
C ASP A 305 14.31 23.00 1.50
#